data_9b252988f89d7687d1cd32cb695e04f0
#
_entry.id   9b252988f89d7687d1cd32cb695e04f0
#
_cell.length_a   1.000
_cell.length_b   1.000
_cell.length_c   1.000
_cell.angle_alpha   90.00
_cell.angle_beta   90.00
_cell.angle_gamma   90.00
#
_symmetry.space_group_name_H-M   'P 1'
#
loop_
_entity.id
_entity.type
_entity.pdbx_description
1 polymer ?
#
loop_
_entity_poly.entity_id
_entity_poly.type
_entity_poly.pdbx_seq_one_letter_code
_entity_poly.pdbx_strand_id
1 'polypeptide(L)'
;MKYEIKSKNLFLLILFLTILSVTVNGQKIETQFNGFGHLEFNADFSDATNAAFAIGEHDFFVNSKLSKRISFLGEYVIRFNGKSATSFLPSIERSLLKFNYYKNHNLIFGKIHTPVNYWNDSYHHGRLFFPTIDRPLSFSYIIPLHTLGLQIQGQNLGKWNFGYDLVVGNGINSTDGTNTGIDFSYTAAFHIKPFENFRLGMSHFYEKTNSHNPGTHSGHSTIYPHYEGETYTGPMTLHLTSASLSYFGNRLELLNEASYNRTYTDSLGAANNWSNFSYLGYRVTDNSIPYMVADFINISDNDLYVHPFDLLKLCLGYRHEFNHLLSLKTQVEYLTSLHSHEDHSHVQRFSFRVQFAYGF
;
A
#
# COMPACT_ATOMS: atom_id res chain seq x y z
N MET A 1 -23.94 -11.56 31.77
CA MET A 1 -24.55 -10.22 31.83
C MET A 1 -25.49 -10.10 30.62
N LYS A 2 -26.85 -10.14 30.86
CA LYS A 2 -27.83 -10.01 29.78
C LYS A 2 -27.98 -8.52 29.46
N TYR A 3 -27.63 -8.14 28.22
CA TYR A 3 -27.92 -6.81 27.73
C TYR A 3 -29.41 -6.75 27.35
N GLU A 4 -30.24 -6.13 28.15
CA GLU A 4 -31.59 -5.71 27.76
C GLU A 4 -31.46 -4.49 26.81
N ILE A 5 -31.65 -4.72 25.54
CA ILE A 5 -31.81 -3.63 24.56
C ILE A 5 -33.14 -2.96 24.90
N LYS A 6 -33.10 -1.73 25.47
CA LYS A 6 -34.32 -0.96 25.78
C LYS A 6 -35.14 -0.81 24.48
N SER A 7 -36.43 -1.16 24.58
CA SER A 7 -37.35 -1.18 23.41
C SER A 7 -37.39 0.10 22.59
N LYS A 8 -37.09 1.25 23.17
CA LYS A 8 -36.95 2.54 22.46
C LYS A 8 -35.79 2.58 21.46
N ASN A 9 -34.66 1.94 21.76
CA ASN A 9 -33.50 1.92 20.86
C ASN A 9 -33.73 0.95 19.67
N LEU A 10 -34.45 -0.13 19.93
CA LEU A 10 -34.87 -1.04 18.86
C LEU A 10 -35.89 -0.39 17.93
N PHE A 11 -36.84 0.37 18.49
CA PHE A 11 -37.81 1.12 17.67
C PHE A 11 -37.15 2.21 16.84
N LEU A 12 -36.18 2.96 17.38
CA LEU A 12 -35.41 3.95 16.61
C LEU A 12 -34.56 3.31 15.53
N LEU A 13 -33.98 2.14 15.77
CA LEU A 13 -33.21 1.39 14.77
C LEU A 13 -34.13 0.89 13.65
N ILE A 14 -35.30 0.35 13.98
CA ILE A 14 -36.30 -0.10 13.01
C ILE A 14 -36.86 1.09 12.21
N LEU A 15 -37.14 2.22 12.85
CA LEU A 15 -37.59 3.44 12.20
C LEU A 15 -36.51 3.99 11.25
N PHE A 16 -35.23 3.96 11.65
CA PHE A 16 -34.11 4.36 10.82
C PHE A 16 -33.94 3.43 9.60
N LEU A 17 -34.07 2.12 9.79
CA LEU A 17 -34.02 1.12 8.71
C LEU A 17 -35.24 1.22 7.75
N THR A 18 -36.42 1.57 8.28
CA THR A 18 -37.62 1.77 7.44
C THR A 18 -37.59 3.07 6.65
N ILE A 19 -36.97 4.14 7.19
CA ILE A 19 -36.73 5.39 6.46
C ILE A 19 -35.70 5.17 5.31
N LEU A 20 -34.74 4.28 5.49
CA LEU A 20 -33.80 3.87 4.44
C LEU A 20 -34.45 3.01 3.34
N SER A 21 -35.59 2.38 3.60
CA SER A 21 -36.31 1.54 2.64
C SER A 21 -37.29 2.31 1.71
N VAL A 22 -37.35 3.66 1.79
CA VAL A 22 -38.17 4.47 0.92
C VAL A 22 -37.72 4.39 -0.52
N THR A 23 -38.41 3.56 -1.29
CA THR A 23 -38.49 3.49 -2.75
C THR A 23 -37.17 3.60 -3.49
N VAL A 24 -36.43 2.50 -3.54
CA VAL A 24 -35.48 2.26 -4.63
C VAL A 24 -36.33 2.04 -5.91
N ASN A 25 -36.71 3.10 -6.58
CA ASN A 25 -36.97 3.01 -8.01
C ASN A 25 -35.75 2.42 -8.64
N GLY A 26 -35.85 1.26 -9.30
CA GLY A 26 -34.72 0.49 -9.77
C GLY A 26 -33.80 1.31 -10.67
N GLN A 27 -32.87 2.02 -10.03
CA GLN A 27 -31.74 2.63 -10.74
C GLN A 27 -30.91 1.50 -11.31
N LYS A 28 -30.70 1.53 -12.63
CA LYS A 28 -29.78 0.61 -13.28
C LYS A 28 -28.40 0.79 -12.65
N ILE A 29 -27.99 -0.16 -11.82
CA ILE A 29 -26.66 -0.16 -11.21
C ILE A 29 -25.65 -0.50 -12.32
N GLU A 30 -24.75 0.43 -12.60
CA GLU A 30 -23.62 0.18 -13.48
C GLU A 30 -22.51 -0.47 -12.66
N THR A 31 -22.23 -1.73 -12.93
CA THR A 31 -21.13 -2.46 -12.30
C THR A 31 -20.11 -2.86 -13.35
N GLN A 32 -18.84 -2.59 -13.06
CA GLN A 32 -17.68 -2.98 -13.86
C GLN A 32 -16.82 -3.95 -13.06
N PHE A 33 -16.38 -4.99 -13.75
CA PHE A 33 -15.43 -5.96 -13.23
C PHE A 33 -14.14 -5.82 -14.03
N ASN A 34 -13.03 -5.69 -13.33
CA ASN A 34 -11.71 -5.65 -13.92
C ASN A 34 -10.79 -6.52 -13.06
N GLY A 35 -9.71 -6.98 -13.65
CA GLY A 35 -8.72 -7.71 -12.89
C GLY A 35 -7.35 -7.61 -13.52
N PHE A 36 -6.34 -7.96 -12.75
CA PHE A 36 -4.99 -8.15 -13.24
C PHE A 36 -4.26 -9.23 -12.42
N GLY A 37 -3.24 -9.76 -13.02
CA GLY A 37 -2.40 -10.75 -12.40
C GLY A 37 -1.00 -10.74 -12.99
N HIS A 38 -0.13 -11.57 -12.44
CA HIS A 38 1.22 -11.73 -12.98
C HIS A 38 1.78 -13.12 -12.73
N LEU A 39 2.72 -13.49 -13.61
CA LEU A 39 3.57 -14.67 -13.49
C LEU A 39 5.01 -14.20 -13.34
N GLU A 40 5.80 -14.91 -12.55
CA GLU A 40 7.18 -14.55 -12.28
C GLU A 40 8.13 -15.72 -12.50
N PHE A 41 9.35 -15.40 -12.88
CA PHE A 41 10.52 -16.24 -12.75
C PHE A 41 11.55 -15.50 -11.91
N ASN A 42 12.04 -16.14 -10.86
CA ASN A 42 13.02 -15.58 -9.94
C ASN A 42 14.22 -16.55 -9.89
N ALA A 43 15.43 -16.00 -10.01
CA ALA A 43 16.68 -16.74 -9.84
C ALA A 43 17.57 -15.96 -8.88
N ASP A 44 17.98 -16.59 -7.79
CA ASP A 44 18.92 -16.05 -6.82
C ASP A 44 20.30 -16.68 -7.07
N PHE A 45 21.31 -15.86 -7.37
CA PHE A 45 22.65 -16.34 -7.67
C PHE A 45 23.54 -16.47 -6.43
N SER A 46 23.08 -16.01 -5.28
CA SER A 46 23.78 -16.23 -4.00
C SER A 46 23.61 -17.67 -3.50
N ASP A 47 22.53 -18.34 -3.96
CA ASP A 47 22.30 -19.76 -3.74
C ASP A 47 21.82 -20.41 -5.06
N ALA A 48 22.71 -21.14 -5.71
CA ALA A 48 22.52 -21.73 -7.04
C ALA A 48 21.31 -22.70 -7.15
N THR A 49 20.64 -22.99 -6.06
CA THR A 49 19.46 -23.89 -6.02
C THR A 49 18.11 -23.15 -6.07
N ASN A 50 18.09 -21.83 -6.02
CA ASN A 50 16.88 -21.03 -5.85
C ASN A 50 16.40 -20.34 -7.13
N ALA A 51 16.14 -21.10 -8.19
CA ALA A 51 15.43 -20.60 -9.37
C ALA A 51 14.04 -21.23 -9.44
N ALA A 52 12.99 -20.40 -9.57
CA ALA A 52 11.61 -20.88 -9.58
C ALA A 52 10.69 -20.00 -10.43
N PHE A 53 9.70 -20.64 -11.04
CA PHE A 53 8.50 -19.96 -11.53
C PHE A 53 7.49 -19.81 -10.39
N ALA A 54 6.82 -18.67 -10.35
CA ALA A 54 5.79 -18.39 -9.38
C ALA A 54 4.55 -17.79 -10.05
N ILE A 55 3.39 -18.13 -9.49
CA ILE A 55 2.15 -17.44 -9.77
C ILE A 55 2.08 -16.30 -8.76
N GLY A 56 1.97 -15.08 -9.25
CA GLY A 56 1.88 -13.89 -8.40
C GLY A 56 0.46 -13.60 -7.91
N GLU A 57 0.26 -12.37 -7.49
CA GLU A 57 -1.04 -11.88 -7.03
C GLU A 57 -2.04 -11.79 -8.19
N HIS A 58 -3.30 -12.10 -7.91
CA HIS A 58 -4.43 -11.89 -8.80
C HIS A 58 -5.44 -10.99 -8.11
N ASP A 59 -5.69 -9.84 -8.69
CA ASP A 59 -6.53 -8.80 -8.14
C ASP A 59 -7.81 -8.68 -8.95
N PHE A 60 -8.94 -8.57 -8.24
CA PHE A 60 -10.26 -8.43 -8.82
C PHE A 60 -10.93 -7.18 -8.28
N PHE A 61 -11.40 -6.33 -9.17
CA PHE A 61 -12.07 -5.09 -8.84
C PHE A 61 -13.55 -5.16 -9.20
N VAL A 62 -14.37 -4.68 -8.27
CA VAL A 62 -15.80 -4.46 -8.47
C VAL A 62 -16.07 -2.98 -8.25
N ASN A 63 -16.36 -2.26 -9.32
CA ASN A 63 -16.75 -0.86 -9.28
C ASN A 63 -18.25 -0.75 -9.57
N SER A 64 -19.03 -0.27 -8.62
CA SER A 64 -20.48 -0.12 -8.77
C SER A 64 -20.90 1.32 -8.54
N LYS A 65 -21.61 1.90 -9.51
CA LYS A 65 -22.22 3.21 -9.39
C LYS A 65 -23.62 3.07 -8.84
N LEU A 66 -23.74 3.21 -7.52
CA LEU A 66 -25.01 3.00 -6.78
C LEU A 66 -26.00 4.15 -6.97
N SER A 67 -25.50 5.37 -7.20
CA SER A 67 -26.30 6.54 -7.54
C SER A 67 -25.45 7.58 -8.27
N LYS A 68 -26.03 8.75 -8.61
CA LYS A 68 -25.27 9.87 -9.20
C LYS A 68 -24.12 10.37 -8.31
N ARG A 69 -24.20 10.13 -6.98
CA ARG A 69 -23.22 10.63 -5.99
C ARG A 69 -22.57 9.54 -5.16
N ILE A 70 -23.06 8.31 -5.24
CA ILE A 70 -22.57 7.21 -4.41
C ILE A 70 -22.00 6.13 -5.31
N SER A 71 -20.76 5.70 -5.04
CA SER A 71 -20.14 4.54 -5.68
C SER A 71 -19.56 3.60 -4.63
N PHE A 72 -19.47 2.34 -4.98
CA PHE A 72 -18.79 1.29 -4.23
C PHE A 72 -17.58 0.83 -4.99
N LEU A 73 -16.48 0.58 -4.27
CA LEU A 73 -15.30 -0.11 -4.76
C LEU A 73 -14.99 -1.29 -3.84
N GLY A 74 -14.93 -2.48 -4.41
CA GLY A 74 -14.36 -3.68 -3.80
C GLY A 74 -13.08 -4.11 -4.54
N GLU A 75 -12.05 -4.44 -3.80
CA GLU A 75 -10.80 -5.01 -4.31
C GLU A 75 -10.47 -6.26 -3.53
N TYR A 76 -10.31 -7.36 -4.25
CA TYR A 76 -10.11 -8.70 -3.71
C TYR A 76 -8.86 -9.29 -4.33
N VAL A 77 -7.93 -9.71 -3.49
CA VAL A 77 -6.63 -10.26 -3.91
C VAL A 77 -6.55 -11.73 -3.56
N ILE A 78 -6.10 -12.52 -4.50
CA ILE A 78 -5.75 -13.92 -4.30
C ILE A 78 -4.23 -14.04 -4.41
N ARG A 79 -3.58 -14.50 -3.33
CA ARG A 79 -2.15 -14.81 -3.29
C ARG A 79 -1.95 -16.31 -3.15
N PHE A 80 -0.96 -16.84 -3.84
CA PHE A 80 -0.57 -18.23 -3.66
C PHE A 80 0.35 -18.36 -2.44
N ASN A 81 0.02 -19.30 -1.57
CA ASN A 81 0.89 -19.67 -0.48
C ASN A 81 1.98 -20.61 -1.04
N GLY A 82 3.24 -20.16 -1.08
CA GLY A 82 4.38 -20.89 -1.65
C GLY A 82 4.64 -22.30 -1.10
N LYS A 83 3.87 -22.75 -0.12
CA LYS A 83 3.96 -24.11 0.45
C LYS A 83 3.18 -25.17 -0.34
N SER A 84 2.25 -24.77 -1.19
CA SER A 84 1.44 -25.71 -2.01
C SER A 84 0.83 -24.98 -3.20
N ALA A 85 0.92 -25.57 -4.39
CA ALA A 85 0.30 -25.06 -5.62
C ALA A 85 -1.24 -25.02 -5.57
N THR A 86 -1.85 -25.62 -4.56
CA THR A 86 -3.31 -25.65 -4.35
C THR A 86 -3.79 -24.76 -3.23
N SER A 87 -2.88 -24.16 -2.45
CA SER A 87 -3.28 -23.24 -1.38
C SER A 87 -3.13 -21.79 -1.81
N PHE A 88 -4.20 -21.02 -1.61
CA PHE A 88 -4.26 -19.60 -1.89
C PHE A 88 -4.89 -18.87 -0.71
N LEU A 89 -4.46 -17.63 -0.53
CA LEU A 89 -4.94 -16.75 0.54
C LEU A 89 -5.75 -15.61 -0.11
N PRO A 90 -7.09 -15.63 0.01
CA PRO A 90 -7.91 -14.52 -0.39
C PRO A 90 -7.83 -13.41 0.67
N SER A 91 -7.76 -12.16 0.24
CA SER A 91 -7.85 -10.99 1.11
C SER A 91 -8.77 -9.93 0.52
N ILE A 92 -9.40 -9.16 1.39
CA ILE A 92 -10.11 -7.93 1.01
C ILE A 92 -9.13 -6.80 1.20
N GLU A 93 -8.68 -6.20 0.11
CA GLU A 93 -7.75 -5.07 0.17
C GLU A 93 -8.48 -3.76 0.34
N ARG A 94 -9.53 -3.53 -0.44
CA ARG A 94 -10.44 -2.39 -0.28
C ARG A 94 -11.89 -2.83 -0.29
N SER A 95 -12.68 -2.19 0.54
CA SER A 95 -14.13 -2.30 0.51
C SER A 95 -14.69 -0.99 1.03
N LEU A 96 -15.09 -0.11 0.13
CA LEU A 96 -15.43 1.26 0.49
C LEU A 96 -16.64 1.80 -0.28
N LEU A 97 -17.33 2.72 0.40
CA LEU A 97 -18.35 3.58 -0.18
C LEU A 97 -17.80 4.99 -0.30
N LYS A 98 -17.96 5.58 -1.49
CA LYS A 98 -17.55 6.94 -1.80
C LYS A 98 -18.79 7.78 -2.08
N PHE A 99 -18.96 8.85 -1.32
CA PHE A 99 -20.02 9.85 -1.49
C PHE A 99 -19.43 11.16 -1.99
N ASN A 100 -19.80 11.56 -3.21
CA ASN A 100 -19.46 12.86 -3.77
C ASN A 100 -20.45 13.90 -3.23
N TYR A 101 -20.04 14.71 -2.27
CA TYR A 101 -20.93 15.69 -1.63
C TYR A 101 -20.88 17.05 -2.30
N TYR A 102 -19.74 17.42 -2.92
CA TYR A 102 -19.62 18.69 -3.64
C TYR A 102 -18.49 18.66 -4.67
N LYS A 103 -18.78 18.89 -5.95
CA LYS A 103 -17.79 18.93 -7.05
C LYS A 103 -16.78 17.79 -6.97
N ASN A 104 -15.51 18.14 -6.73
CA ASN A 104 -14.38 17.20 -6.62
C ASN A 104 -14.07 16.78 -5.16
N HIS A 105 -15.03 17.00 -4.25
CA HIS A 105 -14.88 16.63 -2.85
C HIS A 105 -15.71 15.40 -2.53
N ASN A 106 -15.11 14.46 -1.84
CA ASN A 106 -15.69 13.17 -1.51
C ASN A 106 -15.57 12.87 -0.02
N LEU A 107 -16.54 12.13 0.50
CA LEU A 107 -16.47 11.43 1.76
C LEU A 107 -16.37 9.94 1.44
N ILE A 108 -15.41 9.24 2.03
CA ILE A 108 -15.17 7.83 1.80
C ILE A 108 -15.23 7.12 3.14
N PHE A 109 -15.93 5.99 3.20
CA PHE A 109 -16.04 5.14 4.38
C PHE A 109 -15.78 3.70 4.00
N GLY A 110 -14.95 3.00 4.78
CA GLY A 110 -14.62 1.60 4.59
C GLY A 110 -13.14 1.30 4.76
N LYS A 111 -12.70 0.16 4.25
CA LYS A 111 -11.28 -0.22 4.16
C LYS A 111 -10.66 0.47 2.95
N ILE A 112 -9.67 1.31 3.19
CA ILE A 112 -8.99 2.16 2.21
C ILE A 112 -7.49 1.94 2.25
N HIS A 113 -6.78 2.29 1.20
CA HIS A 113 -5.33 2.46 1.28
C HIS A 113 -5.04 3.70 2.13
N THR A 114 -4.13 3.57 3.08
CA THR A 114 -3.68 4.73 3.84
C THR A 114 -2.96 5.68 2.88
N PRO A 115 -3.34 6.98 2.78
CA PRO A 115 -2.75 7.88 1.79
C PRO A 115 -1.36 8.38 2.24
N VAL A 116 -0.48 7.44 2.56
CA VAL A 116 0.92 7.69 2.89
C VAL A 116 1.77 7.18 1.76
N ASN A 117 2.68 8.03 1.25
CA ASN A 117 3.56 7.68 0.15
C ASN A 117 2.81 7.57 -1.20
N TYR A 118 3.48 7.92 -2.30
CA TYR A 118 2.86 7.88 -3.63
C TYR A 118 2.60 6.45 -4.10
N TRP A 119 3.53 5.52 -3.78
CA TRP A 119 3.38 4.14 -4.19
C TRP A 119 2.14 3.49 -3.58
N ASN A 120 1.93 3.66 -2.28
CA ASN A 120 0.76 3.11 -1.60
C ASN A 120 -0.56 3.74 -2.07
N ASP A 121 -0.54 5.05 -2.32
CA ASP A 121 -1.71 5.78 -2.82
C ASP A 121 -2.08 5.42 -4.27
N SER A 122 -1.07 5.25 -5.15
CA SER A 122 -1.28 5.19 -6.60
C SER A 122 -1.13 3.81 -7.22
N TYR A 123 -0.22 2.97 -6.73
CA TYR A 123 0.08 1.67 -7.33
C TYR A 123 -0.42 0.47 -6.52
N HIS A 124 -0.10 0.43 -5.25
CA HIS A 124 -0.42 -0.62 -4.28
C HIS A 124 -0.27 -2.06 -4.83
N HIS A 125 -1.30 -2.68 -5.41
CA HIS A 125 -1.28 -4.02 -5.99
C HIS A 125 -1.08 -4.07 -7.51
N GLY A 126 -1.31 -2.99 -8.22
CA GLY A 126 -1.34 -2.94 -9.68
C GLY A 126 -0.03 -3.29 -10.37
N ARG A 127 0.46 -4.54 -10.27
CA ARG A 127 1.73 -4.99 -10.86
C ARG A 127 1.84 -4.67 -12.36
N LEU A 128 0.73 -4.69 -13.07
CA LEU A 128 0.68 -4.30 -14.48
C LEU A 128 1.17 -2.85 -14.69
N PHE A 129 0.82 -1.96 -13.78
CA PHE A 129 1.10 -0.52 -13.85
C PHE A 129 2.39 -0.12 -13.16
N PHE A 130 3.02 -1.02 -12.41
CA PHE A 130 4.28 -0.72 -11.73
C PHE A 130 5.38 -0.40 -12.73
N PRO A 131 6.17 0.64 -12.48
CA PRO A 131 7.34 0.92 -13.30
C PRO A 131 8.43 -0.15 -13.16
N THR A 132 8.45 -0.89 -12.05
CA THR A 132 9.44 -1.92 -11.67
C THR A 132 8.75 -3.28 -11.45
N ILE A 133 9.51 -4.32 -11.12
CA ILE A 133 8.96 -5.61 -10.67
C ILE A 133 8.53 -5.51 -9.20
N ASP A 134 9.42 -5.02 -8.36
CA ASP A 134 9.19 -4.95 -6.91
C ASP A 134 8.60 -3.62 -6.44
N ARG A 135 7.97 -3.68 -5.28
CA ARG A 135 7.59 -2.52 -4.49
C ARG A 135 8.81 -1.91 -3.79
N PRO A 136 8.77 -0.62 -3.39
CA PRO A 136 9.77 -0.02 -2.52
C PRO A 136 9.93 -0.78 -1.20
N LEU A 137 11.14 -0.79 -0.64
CA LEU A 137 11.40 -1.36 0.69
C LEU A 137 10.52 -0.70 1.76
N SER A 138 10.37 0.62 1.70
CA SER A 138 9.49 1.36 2.62
C SER A 138 8.05 0.84 2.63
N PHE A 139 7.50 0.50 1.46
CA PHE A 139 6.16 -0.07 1.32
C PHE A 139 6.05 -1.41 2.06
N SER A 140 7.09 -2.21 2.00
CA SER A 140 7.08 -3.55 2.59
C SER A 140 7.26 -3.55 4.11
N TYR A 141 7.87 -2.50 4.69
CA TYR A 141 8.30 -2.53 6.08
C TYR A 141 7.74 -1.43 6.98
N ILE A 142 7.65 -0.18 6.49
CA ILE A 142 7.30 0.95 7.37
C ILE A 142 5.97 1.62 7.04
N ILE A 143 5.43 1.44 5.84
CA ILE A 143 4.17 2.09 5.44
C ILE A 143 2.97 1.31 5.99
N PRO A 144 2.07 1.92 6.78
CA PRO A 144 0.79 1.33 7.12
C PRO A 144 -0.09 1.30 5.87
N LEU A 145 -0.28 0.10 5.29
CA LEU A 145 -0.83 -0.07 3.94
C LEU A 145 -2.32 0.26 3.86
N HIS A 146 -3.08 -0.18 4.87
CA HIS A 146 -4.53 -0.07 4.90
C HIS A 146 -5.02 0.51 6.21
N THR A 147 -6.19 1.12 6.17
CA THR A 147 -6.96 1.46 7.36
C THR A 147 -8.46 1.29 7.09
N LEU A 148 -9.20 0.89 8.11
CA LEU A 148 -10.66 0.91 8.11
C LEU A 148 -11.10 2.21 8.80
N GLY A 149 -11.76 3.11 8.06
CA GLY A 149 -12.07 4.42 8.62
C GLY A 149 -12.88 5.32 7.71
N LEU A 150 -12.74 6.61 8.00
CA LEU A 150 -13.39 7.71 7.30
C LEU A 150 -12.33 8.60 6.66
N GLN A 151 -12.52 8.96 5.39
CA GLN A 151 -11.64 9.84 4.63
C GLN A 151 -12.43 10.98 4.02
N ILE A 152 -11.92 12.19 4.17
CA ILE A 152 -12.35 13.35 3.40
C ILE A 152 -11.30 13.61 2.33
N GLN A 153 -11.74 13.67 1.08
CA GLN A 153 -10.86 13.79 -0.07
C GLN A 153 -11.28 14.96 -0.96
N GLY A 154 -10.32 15.73 -1.45
CA GLY A 154 -10.49 16.68 -2.54
C GLY A 154 -9.45 16.45 -3.62
N GLN A 155 -9.86 16.47 -4.91
CA GLN A 155 -8.98 16.16 -6.03
C GLN A 155 -9.10 17.20 -7.14
N ASN A 156 -7.97 17.50 -7.80
CA ASN A 156 -7.88 18.41 -8.96
C ASN A 156 -8.51 19.78 -8.67
N LEU A 157 -8.11 20.41 -7.56
CA LEU A 157 -8.63 21.69 -7.10
C LEU A 157 -7.76 22.85 -7.61
N GLY A 158 -8.40 23.85 -8.18
CA GLY A 158 -7.72 25.07 -8.65
C GLY A 158 -6.71 24.83 -9.78
N LYS A 159 -5.90 25.83 -10.05
CA LYS A 159 -4.96 25.85 -11.19
C LYS A 159 -3.78 24.88 -11.08
N TRP A 160 -3.46 24.45 -9.88
CA TRP A 160 -2.35 23.52 -9.61
C TRP A 160 -2.84 22.07 -9.41
N ASN A 161 -4.12 21.80 -9.73
CA ASN A 161 -4.72 20.49 -9.51
C ASN A 161 -4.42 19.95 -8.11
N PHE A 162 -4.55 20.83 -7.09
CA PHE A 162 -4.33 20.47 -5.70
C PHE A 162 -5.23 19.32 -5.27
N GLY A 163 -4.68 18.39 -4.51
CA GLY A 163 -5.44 17.32 -3.87
C GLY A 163 -5.09 17.20 -2.39
N TYR A 164 -6.05 16.71 -1.62
CA TYR A 164 -5.88 16.39 -0.22
C TYR A 164 -6.67 15.15 0.17
N ASP A 165 -6.14 14.45 1.17
CA ASP A 165 -6.76 13.30 1.83
C ASP A 165 -6.55 13.44 3.33
N LEU A 166 -7.65 13.47 4.10
CA LEU A 166 -7.64 13.52 5.55
C LEU A 166 -8.37 12.29 6.06
N VAL A 167 -7.69 11.46 6.84
CA VAL A 167 -8.19 10.16 7.29
C VAL A 167 -8.17 10.07 8.81
N VAL A 168 -9.25 9.53 9.36
CA VAL A 168 -9.30 8.96 10.70
C VAL A 168 -9.70 7.50 10.54
N GLY A 169 -8.86 6.60 11.03
CA GLY A 169 -9.09 5.18 10.89
C GLY A 169 -8.63 4.37 12.08
N ASN A 170 -8.88 3.09 12.02
CA ASN A 170 -8.32 2.16 12.98
C ASN A 170 -6.79 2.18 12.87
N GLY A 171 -6.13 1.96 14.00
CA GLY A 171 -4.68 1.91 14.07
C GLY A 171 -4.08 0.67 13.38
N ILE A 172 -2.77 0.64 13.36
CA ILE A 172 -1.95 -0.41 12.72
C ILE A 172 -2.27 -1.84 13.20
N ASN A 173 -2.74 -1.98 14.43
CA ASN A 173 -3.11 -3.29 15.00
C ASN A 173 -4.55 -3.72 14.68
N SER A 174 -5.32 -2.92 13.98
CA SER A 174 -6.77 -3.10 13.79
C SER A 174 -7.24 -2.76 12.39
N THR A 175 -6.40 -2.96 11.40
CA THR A 175 -6.70 -2.62 9.99
C THR A 175 -7.97 -3.31 9.46
N ASP A 176 -8.34 -4.46 10.03
CA ASP A 176 -9.50 -5.26 9.63
C ASP A 176 -10.69 -5.18 10.60
N GLY A 177 -10.62 -4.28 11.59
CA GLY A 177 -11.75 -3.99 12.48
C GLY A 177 -12.01 -5.01 13.58
N THR A 178 -11.09 -5.91 13.86
CA THR A 178 -11.28 -7.00 14.85
C THR A 178 -10.72 -6.68 16.24
N ASN A 179 -10.07 -5.55 16.43
CA ASN A 179 -9.43 -5.21 17.68
C ASN A 179 -10.43 -4.59 18.70
N THR A 180 -10.19 -4.88 19.96
CA THR A 180 -10.98 -4.39 21.10
C THR A 180 -10.47 -3.06 21.69
N GLY A 181 -9.30 -2.58 21.25
CA GLY A 181 -8.72 -1.28 21.61
C GLY A 181 -9.27 -0.14 20.72
N ILE A 182 -9.44 1.06 21.27
CA ILE A 182 -9.85 2.24 20.50
C ILE A 182 -8.60 3.10 20.28
N ASP A 183 -7.66 2.57 19.53
CA ASP A 183 -6.51 3.35 19.06
C ASP A 183 -6.83 3.85 17.64
N PHE A 184 -6.94 5.16 17.46
CA PHE A 184 -7.17 5.76 16.16
C PHE A 184 -5.85 6.24 15.55
N SER A 185 -5.73 6.01 14.25
CA SER A 185 -4.71 6.65 13.42
C SER A 185 -5.27 7.86 12.71
N TYR A 186 -4.39 8.81 12.42
CA TYR A 186 -4.70 10.05 11.71
C TYR A 186 -3.71 10.21 10.55
N THR A 187 -4.24 10.42 9.34
CA THR A 187 -3.41 10.66 8.18
C THR A 187 -3.83 11.92 7.48
N ALA A 188 -2.85 12.75 7.09
CA ALA A 188 -3.04 13.88 6.22
C ALA A 188 -2.09 13.75 5.02
N ALA A 189 -2.62 13.85 3.81
CA ALA A 189 -1.84 13.85 2.59
C ALA A 189 -2.26 15.01 1.70
N PHE A 190 -1.28 15.62 1.02
CA PHE A 190 -1.46 16.74 0.11
C PHE A 190 -0.61 16.53 -1.13
N HIS A 191 -1.14 16.95 -2.28
CA HIS A 191 -0.35 16.94 -3.51
C HIS A 191 -0.75 18.08 -4.45
N ILE A 192 0.17 18.43 -5.34
CA ILE A 192 -0.05 19.35 -6.44
C ILE A 192 0.43 18.72 -7.75
N LYS A 193 -0.25 19.09 -8.84
CA LYS A 193 0.10 18.71 -10.22
C LYS A 193 0.16 19.99 -11.06
N PRO A 194 1.26 20.76 -10.94
CA PRO A 194 1.38 22.10 -11.55
C PRO A 194 1.39 22.07 -13.07
N PHE A 195 1.82 20.94 -13.67
CA PHE A 195 1.79 20.67 -15.09
C PHE A 195 1.54 19.18 -15.36
N GLU A 196 1.34 18.84 -16.60
CA GLU A 196 1.00 17.48 -17.01
C GLU A 196 2.09 16.49 -16.61
N ASN A 197 1.68 15.30 -16.18
CA ASN A 197 2.54 14.17 -15.81
C ASN A 197 3.46 14.42 -14.60
N PHE A 198 3.37 15.56 -13.93
CA PHE A 198 4.17 15.89 -12.76
C PHE A 198 3.32 15.98 -11.50
N ARG A 199 3.77 15.35 -10.42
CA ARG A 199 3.14 15.43 -9.09
C ARG A 199 4.19 15.60 -8.01
N LEU A 200 3.93 16.51 -7.09
CA LEU A 200 4.60 16.61 -5.79
C LEU A 200 3.59 16.27 -4.71
N GLY A 201 3.99 15.43 -3.78
CA GLY A 201 3.14 15.01 -2.67
C GLY A 201 3.89 15.01 -1.34
N MET A 202 3.14 15.17 -0.28
CA MET A 202 3.61 15.03 1.10
C MET A 202 2.48 14.43 1.93
N SER A 203 2.84 13.54 2.84
CA SER A 203 1.90 12.90 3.76
C SER A 203 2.48 12.76 5.15
N HIS A 204 1.59 12.70 6.14
CA HIS A 204 1.94 12.46 7.53
C HIS A 204 0.91 11.52 8.15
N PHE A 205 1.41 10.46 8.79
CA PHE A 205 0.64 9.51 9.58
C PHE A 205 1.03 9.65 11.05
N TYR A 206 0.03 9.59 11.92
CA TYR A 206 0.20 9.62 13.36
C TYR A 206 -0.68 8.57 14.02
N GLU A 207 -0.11 7.89 14.99
CA GLU A 207 -0.83 6.96 15.86
C GLU A 207 -0.20 6.89 17.24
N LYS A 208 -1.05 6.67 18.24
CA LYS A 208 -0.63 6.27 19.58
C LYS A 208 -1.34 4.97 19.93
N THR A 209 -0.57 3.93 20.21
CA THR A 209 -1.08 2.60 20.55
C THR A 209 -0.47 2.09 21.86
N ASN A 210 -1.08 1.09 22.50
CA ASN A 210 -0.60 0.47 23.73
C ASN A 210 -0.07 -0.94 23.54
N SER A 211 -0.10 -1.44 22.32
CA SER A 211 0.53 -2.71 21.94
C SER A 211 0.85 -2.72 20.44
N HIS A 212 1.86 -3.45 20.07
CA HIS A 212 2.22 -3.63 18.67
C HIS A 212 2.85 -4.99 18.41
N ASN A 213 2.45 -5.64 17.34
CA ASN A 213 3.08 -6.85 16.82
C ASN A 213 3.86 -6.50 15.54
N PRO A 214 5.20 -6.48 15.55
CA PRO A 214 6.01 -6.14 14.38
C PRO A 214 5.74 -7.03 13.15
N GLY A 215 5.25 -8.25 13.34
CA GLY A 215 4.94 -9.18 12.25
C GLY A 215 3.69 -8.81 11.42
N THR A 216 2.86 -7.87 11.86
CA THR A 216 1.60 -7.54 11.17
C THR A 216 1.76 -6.75 9.88
N HIS A 217 2.92 -6.10 9.64
CA HIS A 217 3.16 -5.23 8.47
C HIS A 217 3.67 -5.95 7.24
N SER A 218 4.17 -7.16 7.38
CA SER A 218 4.95 -7.86 6.36
C SER A 218 4.13 -8.57 5.27
N GLY A 219 2.84 -8.31 5.17
CA GLY A 219 1.92 -9.04 4.27
C GLY A 219 2.27 -8.98 2.77
N HIS A 220 3.21 -8.12 2.35
CA HIS A 220 3.53 -7.90 0.94
C HIS A 220 5.00 -8.13 0.57
N SER A 221 5.86 -8.51 1.52
CA SER A 221 7.25 -8.81 1.23
C SER A 221 7.45 -10.29 0.86
N THR A 222 7.91 -10.54 -0.35
CA THR A 222 8.37 -11.87 -0.79
C THR A 222 9.88 -12.07 -0.58
N ILE A 223 10.58 -11.02 -0.16
CA ILE A 223 12.05 -10.97 -0.21
C ILE A 223 12.69 -11.38 1.11
N TYR A 224 12.01 -11.14 2.22
CA TYR A 224 12.54 -11.46 3.56
C TYR A 224 11.57 -12.32 4.35
N PRO A 225 12.10 -13.28 5.15
CA PRO A 225 11.26 -14.01 6.08
C PRO A 225 10.57 -13.02 7.01
N HIS A 226 9.29 -13.26 7.27
CA HIS A 226 8.57 -12.56 8.31
C HIS A 226 9.31 -12.76 9.62
N TYR A 227 9.72 -11.67 10.24
CA TYR A 227 10.20 -11.74 11.60
C TYR A 227 8.98 -11.84 12.51
N GLU A 228 8.82 -12.97 13.17
CA GLU A 228 7.88 -13.15 14.28
C GLU A 228 8.54 -12.58 15.54
N GLY A 229 8.56 -11.23 15.64
CA GLY A 229 9.01 -10.54 16.83
C GLY A 229 8.03 -10.74 17.97
N GLU A 230 8.51 -10.62 19.20
CA GLU A 230 7.67 -10.60 20.38
C GLU A 230 6.73 -9.38 20.32
N THR A 231 5.47 -9.58 20.70
CA THR A 231 4.49 -8.50 20.78
C THR A 231 4.94 -7.50 21.85
N TYR A 232 5.18 -6.26 21.44
CA TYR A 232 5.42 -5.18 22.38
C TYR A 232 4.11 -4.81 23.09
N THR A 233 4.16 -4.75 24.42
CA THR A 233 3.07 -4.27 25.25
C THR A 233 3.51 -3.04 26.02
N GLY A 234 2.93 -1.89 25.68
CA GLY A 234 3.24 -0.61 26.30
C GLY A 234 2.91 0.57 25.37
N PRO A 235 2.92 1.80 25.88
CA PRO A 235 2.64 2.98 25.07
C PRO A 235 3.70 3.18 23.98
N MET A 236 3.25 3.26 22.74
CA MET A 236 4.07 3.59 21.58
C MET A 236 3.42 4.70 20.77
N THR A 237 4.21 5.68 20.36
CA THR A 237 3.77 6.75 19.46
C THR A 237 4.54 6.63 18.15
N LEU A 238 3.80 6.65 17.04
CA LEU A 238 4.33 6.53 15.69
C LEU A 238 4.05 7.82 14.90
N HIS A 239 5.07 8.39 14.30
CA HIS A 239 5.02 9.47 13.32
C HIS A 239 5.71 9.02 12.04
N LEU A 240 5.00 9.01 10.94
CA LEU A 240 5.57 8.73 9.62
C LEU A 240 5.29 9.89 8.68
N THR A 241 6.34 10.53 8.18
CA THR A 241 6.25 11.59 7.18
C THR A 241 6.86 11.09 5.88
N SER A 242 6.16 11.28 4.77
CA SER A 242 6.67 10.93 3.45
C SER A 242 6.52 12.09 2.48
N ALA A 243 7.53 12.27 1.63
CA ALA A 243 7.51 13.21 0.51
C ALA A 243 7.74 12.44 -0.79
N SER A 244 7.03 12.83 -1.85
CA SER A 244 7.12 12.17 -3.14
C SER A 244 7.19 13.17 -4.30
N LEU A 245 7.94 12.80 -5.33
CA LEU A 245 8.00 13.47 -6.61
C LEU A 245 7.80 12.43 -7.70
N SER A 246 6.87 12.63 -8.62
CA SER A 246 6.73 11.80 -9.81
C SER A 246 6.62 12.64 -11.07
N TYR A 247 7.25 12.13 -12.14
CA TYR A 247 7.13 12.65 -13.49
C TYR A 247 7.12 11.48 -14.47
N PHE A 248 6.03 11.30 -15.19
CA PHE A 248 5.87 10.27 -16.22
C PHE A 248 5.57 10.93 -17.57
N GLY A 249 6.61 11.49 -18.16
CA GLY A 249 6.52 12.16 -19.45
C GLY A 249 6.66 11.21 -20.64
N ASN A 250 6.69 11.78 -21.85
CA ASN A 250 6.74 10.98 -23.08
C ASN A 250 8.01 10.12 -23.21
N ARG A 251 9.13 10.57 -22.66
CA ARG A 251 10.42 9.86 -22.74
C ARG A 251 11.05 9.59 -21.39
N LEU A 252 10.87 10.49 -20.44
CA LEU A 252 11.49 10.41 -19.12
C LEU A 252 10.45 10.01 -18.09
N GLU A 253 10.78 9.01 -17.26
CA GLU A 253 10.00 8.57 -16.12
C GLU A 253 10.86 8.72 -14.86
N LEU A 254 10.34 9.43 -13.87
CA LEU A 254 11.00 9.67 -12.60
C LEU A 254 10.00 9.42 -11.47
N LEU A 255 10.44 8.70 -10.44
CA LEU A 255 9.72 8.59 -9.18
C LEU A 255 10.74 8.61 -8.05
N ASN A 256 10.56 9.52 -7.12
CA ASN A 256 11.32 9.53 -5.87
C ASN A 256 10.37 9.66 -4.69
N GLU A 257 10.63 8.87 -3.66
CA GLU A 257 9.90 8.88 -2.40
C GLU A 257 10.88 8.80 -1.25
N ALA A 258 10.79 9.76 -0.34
CA ALA A 258 11.56 9.77 0.90
C ALA A 258 10.61 9.66 2.08
N SER A 259 10.90 8.78 3.02
CA SER A 259 10.11 8.63 4.23
C SER A 259 10.99 8.72 5.47
N TYR A 260 10.47 9.39 6.48
CA TYR A 260 11.01 9.48 7.82
C TYR A 260 9.98 8.95 8.81
N ASN A 261 10.34 7.90 9.52
CA ASN A 261 9.53 7.30 10.57
C ASN A 261 10.20 7.53 11.92
N ARG A 262 9.43 8.05 12.88
CA ARG A 262 9.84 8.19 14.27
C ARG A 262 8.88 7.43 15.17
N THR A 263 9.44 6.45 15.87
CA THR A 263 8.75 5.70 16.91
C THR A 263 9.26 6.16 18.26
N TYR A 264 8.36 6.32 19.23
CA TYR A 264 8.73 6.65 20.62
C TYR A 264 8.06 5.68 21.56
N THR A 265 8.86 5.14 22.49
CA THR A 265 8.40 4.32 23.61
C THR A 265 9.02 4.80 24.91
N ASP A 266 8.33 4.57 26.04
CA ASP A 266 8.86 4.96 27.35
C ASP A 266 10.10 4.14 27.77
N SER A 267 10.22 2.93 27.24
CA SER A 267 11.32 2.00 27.60
C SER A 267 12.61 2.25 26.82
N LEU A 268 12.54 2.53 25.50
CA LEU A 268 13.69 2.66 24.62
C LEU A 268 13.90 4.07 24.06
N GLY A 269 12.98 5.01 24.38
CA GLY A 269 13.03 6.38 23.88
C GLY A 269 12.62 6.48 22.41
N ALA A 270 13.28 7.35 21.65
CA ALA A 270 12.96 7.62 20.26
C ALA A 270 13.84 6.80 19.31
N ALA A 271 13.24 6.07 18.40
CA ALA A 271 13.87 5.48 17.22
C ALA A 271 13.59 6.34 15.98
N ASN A 272 14.54 6.47 15.08
CA ASN A 272 14.44 7.29 13.88
C ASN A 272 14.86 6.48 12.66
N ASN A 273 13.93 6.26 11.75
CA ASN A 273 14.12 5.43 10.57
C ASN A 273 14.00 6.26 9.30
N TRP A 274 14.73 5.87 8.28
CA TRP A 274 14.76 6.56 7.00
C TRP A 274 14.63 5.59 5.85
N SER A 275 13.95 6.02 4.81
CA SER A 275 13.94 5.30 3.54
C SER A 275 13.92 6.26 2.37
N ASN A 276 14.49 5.83 1.24
CA ASN A 276 14.40 6.54 -0.02
C ASN A 276 14.34 5.54 -1.17
N PHE A 277 13.33 5.68 -2.00
CA PHE A 277 13.16 4.98 -3.26
C PHE A 277 13.34 5.95 -4.41
N SER A 278 14.18 5.62 -5.37
CA SER A 278 14.42 6.39 -6.58
C SER A 278 14.33 5.50 -7.80
N TYR A 279 13.48 5.87 -8.74
CA TYR A 279 13.30 5.22 -10.02
C TYR A 279 13.59 6.21 -11.15
N LEU A 280 14.33 5.77 -12.14
CA LEU A 280 14.59 6.48 -13.37
C LEU A 280 14.37 5.52 -14.56
N GLY A 281 13.41 5.84 -15.43
CA GLY A 281 13.14 5.13 -16.67
C GLY A 281 13.30 6.05 -17.87
N TYR A 282 13.74 5.47 -18.99
CA TYR A 282 13.83 6.20 -20.26
C TYR A 282 13.15 5.43 -21.40
N ARG A 283 12.10 5.99 -21.95
CA ARG A 283 11.32 5.40 -23.03
C ARG A 283 12.07 5.56 -24.36
N VAL A 284 12.80 4.52 -24.76
CA VAL A 284 13.60 4.47 -25.99
C VAL A 284 12.73 4.30 -27.23
N THR A 285 11.62 3.57 -27.10
CA THR A 285 10.50 3.48 -28.06
C THR A 285 9.20 3.62 -27.29
N ASP A 286 8.07 3.70 -27.99
CA ASP A 286 6.74 3.82 -27.32
C ASP A 286 6.47 2.68 -26.33
N ASN A 287 7.11 1.53 -26.51
CA ASN A 287 6.84 0.31 -25.76
C ASN A 287 8.02 -0.18 -24.91
N SER A 288 9.20 0.46 -25.02
CA SER A 288 10.45 -0.09 -24.46
C SER A 288 11.11 0.89 -23.51
N ILE A 289 11.22 0.51 -22.24
CA ILE A 289 11.69 1.37 -21.16
C ILE A 289 12.77 0.65 -20.33
N PRO A 290 14.07 0.82 -20.67
CA PRO A 290 15.11 0.54 -19.69
C PRO A 290 14.98 1.44 -18.48
N TYR A 291 15.30 0.91 -17.28
CA TYR A 291 15.18 1.64 -16.03
C TYR A 291 16.25 1.25 -15.01
N MET A 292 16.45 2.11 -14.04
CA MET A 292 17.25 1.85 -12.84
C MET A 292 16.50 2.24 -11.58
N VAL A 293 16.83 1.55 -10.48
CA VAL A 293 16.28 1.79 -9.15
C VAL A 293 17.42 1.85 -8.15
N ALA A 294 17.32 2.81 -7.23
CA ALA A 294 18.06 2.81 -5.98
C ALA A 294 17.04 2.91 -4.83
N ASP A 295 17.06 1.96 -3.92
CA ASP A 295 16.10 1.84 -2.84
C ASP A 295 16.85 1.54 -1.53
N PHE A 296 16.65 2.38 -0.55
CA PHE A 296 17.36 2.37 0.71
C PHE A 296 16.39 2.43 1.88
N ILE A 297 16.66 1.65 2.92
CA ILE A 297 15.96 1.71 4.19
C ILE A 297 16.94 1.49 5.33
N ASN A 298 16.76 2.25 6.40
CA ASN A 298 17.50 2.11 7.65
C ASN A 298 16.51 2.13 8.82
N ILE A 299 16.53 1.11 9.64
CA ILE A 299 15.73 0.94 10.85
C ILE A 299 16.65 0.90 12.06
N SER A 300 16.41 1.80 13.01
CA SER A 300 17.19 1.94 14.23
C SER A 300 17.09 0.72 15.15
N ASP A 301 18.16 0.40 15.88
CA ASP A 301 18.24 -0.76 16.80
C ASP A 301 17.21 -0.72 17.93
N ASN A 302 16.75 0.46 18.32
CA ASN A 302 15.77 0.66 19.37
C ASN A 302 14.33 0.83 18.85
N ASP A 303 14.06 0.49 17.58
CA ASP A 303 12.70 0.54 17.02
C ASP A 303 11.91 -0.70 17.44
N LEU A 304 10.71 -0.48 17.97
CA LEU A 304 9.76 -1.54 18.34
C LEU A 304 8.60 -1.66 17.33
N TYR A 305 8.55 -0.79 16.32
CA TYR A 305 7.56 -0.85 15.25
C TYR A 305 7.99 -1.82 14.15
N VAL A 306 9.28 -1.79 13.79
CA VAL A 306 9.89 -2.67 12.78
C VAL A 306 11.20 -3.22 13.33
N HIS A 307 11.50 -4.48 13.03
CA HIS A 307 12.75 -5.10 13.43
C HIS A 307 13.96 -4.34 12.85
N PRO A 308 15.03 -4.09 13.60
CA PRO A 308 16.22 -3.39 13.14
C PRO A 308 16.89 -4.04 11.94
N PHE A 309 17.12 -3.29 10.89
CA PHE A 309 17.95 -3.65 9.74
C PHE A 309 18.26 -2.43 8.89
N ASP A 310 19.25 -2.54 8.03
CA ASP A 310 19.48 -1.59 6.97
C ASP A 310 19.75 -2.30 5.64
N LEU A 311 19.18 -1.78 4.58
CA LEU A 311 19.28 -2.38 3.26
C LEU A 311 19.47 -1.34 2.18
N LEU A 312 20.31 -1.68 1.22
CA LEU A 312 20.44 -1.00 -0.06
C LEU A 312 20.10 -1.99 -1.18
N LYS A 313 19.14 -1.64 -2.02
CA LYS A 313 18.76 -2.38 -3.22
C LYS A 313 19.04 -1.54 -4.45
N LEU A 314 19.83 -2.07 -5.37
CA LEU A 314 20.10 -1.47 -6.67
C LEU A 314 19.57 -2.38 -7.77
N CYS A 315 18.83 -1.81 -8.73
CA CYS A 315 18.26 -2.59 -9.83
C CYS A 315 18.58 -1.93 -11.17
N LEU A 316 18.83 -2.79 -12.15
CA LEU A 316 18.79 -2.43 -13.56
C LEU A 316 17.75 -3.30 -14.24
N GLY A 317 16.82 -2.69 -14.96
CA GLY A 317 15.71 -3.41 -15.54
C GLY A 317 15.31 -2.90 -16.91
N TYR A 318 14.41 -3.66 -17.50
CA TYR A 318 13.80 -3.35 -18.78
C TYR A 318 12.32 -3.72 -18.72
N ARG A 319 11.46 -2.78 -19.14
CA ARG A 319 10.02 -2.96 -19.26
C ARG A 319 9.62 -2.85 -20.73
N HIS A 320 8.88 -3.87 -21.22
CA HIS A 320 8.24 -3.86 -22.52
C HIS A 320 6.72 -3.89 -22.35
N GLU A 321 6.06 -2.87 -22.85
CA GLU A 321 4.60 -2.71 -22.82
C GLU A 321 4.03 -3.16 -24.17
N PHE A 322 3.53 -4.41 -24.28
CA PHE A 322 2.89 -4.89 -25.52
C PHE A 322 1.64 -4.08 -25.85
N ASN A 323 0.88 -3.74 -24.82
CA ASN A 323 -0.27 -2.86 -24.84
C ASN A 323 -0.61 -2.43 -23.41
N HIS A 324 -1.72 -1.71 -23.21
CA HIS A 324 -2.15 -1.24 -21.87
C HIS A 324 -2.58 -2.36 -20.90
N LEU A 325 -2.77 -3.59 -21.38
CA LEU A 325 -3.15 -4.75 -20.56
C LEU A 325 -2.06 -5.82 -20.46
N LEU A 326 -0.89 -5.61 -21.05
CA LEU A 326 0.12 -6.65 -21.10
C LEU A 326 1.53 -6.05 -21.09
N SER A 327 2.33 -6.45 -20.09
CA SER A 327 3.73 -6.02 -19.96
C SER A 327 4.65 -7.16 -19.56
N LEU A 328 5.87 -7.11 -20.06
CA LEU A 328 6.99 -7.96 -19.66
C LEU A 328 8.04 -7.08 -19.00
N LYS A 329 8.51 -7.46 -17.83
CA LYS A 329 9.59 -6.79 -17.11
C LYS A 329 10.70 -7.79 -16.80
N THR A 330 11.92 -7.34 -16.98
CA THR A 330 13.12 -8.08 -16.55
C THR A 330 13.97 -7.18 -15.68
N GLN A 331 14.60 -7.74 -14.66
CA GLN A 331 15.36 -6.97 -13.67
C GLN A 331 16.51 -7.79 -13.13
N VAL A 332 17.68 -7.16 -13.05
CA VAL A 332 18.82 -7.63 -12.25
C VAL A 332 18.86 -6.79 -10.99
N GLU A 333 19.01 -7.43 -9.86
CA GLU A 333 18.95 -6.81 -8.54
C GLU A 333 20.17 -7.18 -7.71
N TYR A 334 20.78 -6.19 -7.09
CA TYR A 334 21.75 -6.34 -6.04
C TYR A 334 21.20 -5.76 -4.74
N LEU A 335 21.15 -6.60 -3.70
CA LEU A 335 20.65 -6.25 -2.39
C LEU A 335 21.76 -6.52 -1.37
N THR A 336 22.02 -5.55 -0.50
CA THR A 336 23.01 -5.70 0.56
C THR A 336 22.59 -4.97 1.82
N SER A 337 22.94 -5.53 2.98
CA SER A 337 22.93 -4.77 4.24
C SER A 337 24.17 -3.88 4.29
N LEU A 338 24.04 -2.67 4.83
CA LEU A 338 25.13 -1.69 4.94
C LEU A 338 25.92 -1.88 6.22
N HIS A 339 25.26 -2.34 7.29
CA HIS A 339 25.86 -2.66 8.58
C HIS A 339 25.48 -4.07 9.01
N SER A 340 26.30 -4.69 9.84
CA SER A 340 25.94 -5.92 10.54
C SER A 340 25.32 -5.54 11.89
N HIS A 341 24.05 -5.83 12.07
CA HIS A 341 23.42 -5.79 13.39
C HIS A 341 23.80 -7.05 14.16
N GLU A 342 23.94 -6.97 15.49
CA GLU A 342 24.49 -8.05 16.33
C GLU A 342 23.80 -9.40 16.16
N ASP A 343 22.49 -9.40 15.77
CA ASP A 343 21.68 -10.61 15.62
C ASP A 343 21.47 -11.06 14.15
N HIS A 344 22.04 -10.36 13.14
CA HIS A 344 21.80 -10.68 11.74
C HIS A 344 23.08 -10.84 10.93
N SER A 345 23.13 -11.95 10.17
CA SER A 345 24.16 -12.15 9.16
C SER A 345 24.08 -11.07 8.08
N HIS A 346 25.21 -10.59 7.61
CA HIS A 346 25.30 -9.68 6.48
C HIS A 346 24.57 -10.26 5.27
N VAL A 347 23.52 -9.57 4.82
CA VAL A 347 22.77 -9.97 3.63
C VAL A 347 23.50 -9.44 2.41
N GLN A 348 23.80 -10.32 1.48
CA GLN A 348 24.28 -9.96 0.15
C GLN A 348 23.63 -10.89 -0.87
N ARG A 349 22.85 -10.34 -1.77
CA ARG A 349 22.10 -11.12 -2.75
C ARG A 349 22.14 -10.48 -4.13
N PHE A 350 22.38 -11.30 -5.12
CA PHE A 350 22.30 -10.95 -6.52
C PHE A 350 21.24 -11.83 -7.19
N SER A 351 20.22 -11.21 -7.78
CA SER A 351 19.11 -11.94 -8.38
C SER A 351 18.75 -11.44 -9.76
N PHE A 352 18.15 -12.33 -10.56
CA PHE A 352 17.53 -12.02 -11.84
C PHE A 352 16.05 -12.37 -11.76
N ARG A 353 15.20 -11.45 -12.25
CA ARG A 353 13.76 -11.62 -12.23
C ARG A 353 13.15 -11.31 -13.57
N VAL A 354 12.09 -12.06 -13.89
CA VAL A 354 11.21 -11.82 -15.02
C VAL A 354 9.78 -11.80 -14.50
N GLN A 355 9.01 -10.80 -14.91
CA GLN A 355 7.59 -10.70 -14.57
C GLN A 355 6.79 -10.45 -15.84
N PHE A 356 5.77 -11.28 -16.03
CA PHE A 356 4.76 -11.11 -17.07
C PHE A 356 3.45 -10.70 -16.40
N ALA A 357 3.06 -9.43 -16.56
CA ALA A 357 1.88 -8.87 -15.93
C ALA A 357 0.79 -8.58 -16.97
N TYR A 358 -0.46 -8.90 -16.61
CA TYR A 358 -1.60 -8.81 -17.51
C TYR A 358 -2.86 -8.30 -16.80
N GLY A 359 -3.76 -7.69 -17.58
CA GLY A 359 -5.09 -7.23 -17.15
C GLY A 359 -6.22 -7.84 -17.98
N PHE A 360 -7.41 -7.86 -17.45
CA PHE A 360 -8.61 -8.36 -18.10
C PHE A 360 -9.89 -7.68 -17.60
#